data_730980095a7508567c3427d5bc7ea614
#
_entry.id   730980095a7508567c3427d5bc7ea614
#
_cell.length_a   1.000
_cell.length_b   1.000
_cell.length_c   1.000
_cell.angle_alpha   90.00
_cell.angle_beta   90.00
_cell.angle_gamma   90.00
#
_symmetry.space_group_name_H-M   'P 1'
#
loop_
_entity.id
_entity.type
_entity.pdbx_description
1 polymer ?
#
loop_
_entity_poly.entity_id
_entity_poly.type
_entity_poly.pdbx_seq_one_letter_code
_entity_poly.pdbx_strand_id
1 'polypeptide(L)'
;MLSAGVLKSSGLLKADGGGRLADKLKERFTKTEDNKEQFVLVWADESGRDEDIVLTQHDIRQLQLAKGAIVSGVMMLQNVMDVPDEKLKELMLCGGFGNYISTESAVKIKLLPNLELDTITYLGNAAHLGAQMALLSELERDRAQKIASEVQHVALAMHPDFQNIFVEALKFD
;
A
#
# COMPACT_ATOMS: atom_id res chain seq x y z
N MET A 1 14.01 3.20 -1.70
CA MET A 1 14.43 2.27 -2.76
C MET A 1 14.06 2.76 -4.15
N LEU A 2 12.79 3.12 -4.44
CA LEU A 2 12.39 3.71 -5.72
C LEU A 2 13.20 4.96 -6.07
N SER A 3 13.24 5.94 -5.18
CA SER A 3 13.99 7.21 -5.39
C SER A 3 15.49 7.02 -5.54
N ALA A 4 16.04 5.96 -4.99
CA ALA A 4 17.46 5.62 -5.06
C ALA A 4 17.82 4.75 -6.27
N GLY A 5 16.83 4.33 -7.08
CA GLY A 5 17.05 3.49 -8.25
C GLY A 5 17.34 2.01 -7.96
N VAL A 6 17.20 1.58 -6.69
CA VAL A 6 17.34 0.17 -6.28
C VAL A 6 16.16 -0.66 -6.77
N LEU A 7 14.98 -0.05 -6.84
CA LEU A 7 13.74 -0.65 -7.29
C LEU A 7 13.20 0.15 -8.48
N LYS A 8 12.87 -0.52 -9.58
CA LYS A 8 12.21 0.10 -10.73
C LYS A 8 10.70 0.27 -10.47
N SER A 9 10.05 1.17 -11.20
CA SER A 9 8.58 1.36 -11.12
C SER A 9 7.81 0.08 -11.45
N SER A 10 8.35 -0.77 -12.32
CA SER A 10 7.81 -2.09 -12.62
C SER A 10 7.90 -3.11 -11.46
N GLY A 11 8.56 -2.75 -10.35
CA GLY A 11 8.82 -3.65 -9.24
C GLY A 11 10.07 -4.53 -9.41
N LEU A 12 10.88 -4.30 -10.42
CA LEU A 12 12.12 -5.06 -10.62
C LEU A 12 13.21 -4.55 -9.67
N LEU A 13 13.73 -5.46 -8.85
CA LEU A 13 14.90 -5.25 -8.01
C LEU A 13 16.15 -5.56 -8.82
N LYS A 14 17.04 -4.58 -9.03
CA LYS A 14 18.20 -4.78 -9.89
C LYS A 14 19.38 -3.88 -9.54
N ALA A 15 20.60 -4.48 -9.50
CA ALA A 15 21.84 -3.78 -9.20
C ALA A 15 22.24 -2.76 -10.28
N ASP A 16 21.85 -2.95 -11.53
CA ASP A 16 22.17 -2.08 -12.67
C ASP A 16 21.14 -0.98 -12.93
N GLY A 17 20.51 -0.46 -11.90
CA GLY A 17 19.40 0.53 -11.88
C GLY A 17 19.46 1.74 -12.82
N GLY A 18 20.06 1.59 -14.02
CA GLY A 18 20.12 2.63 -15.05
C GLY A 18 21.22 3.68 -14.83
N GLY A 19 22.33 3.33 -14.20
CA GLY A 19 23.55 4.15 -14.19
C GLY A 19 23.64 5.22 -13.10
N ARG A 20 22.68 5.33 -12.19
CA ARG A 20 22.67 6.36 -11.12
C ARG A 20 22.71 5.81 -9.70
N LEU A 21 22.89 4.51 -9.52
CA LEU A 21 22.96 3.93 -8.19
C LEU A 21 24.30 4.29 -7.53
N ALA A 22 24.27 4.87 -6.32
CA ALA A 22 25.47 5.13 -5.56
C ALA A 22 26.23 3.82 -5.26
N ASP A 23 27.55 3.82 -5.31
CA ASP A 23 28.36 2.60 -5.16
C ASP A 23 28.07 1.87 -3.85
N LYS A 24 27.90 2.60 -2.74
CA LYS A 24 27.45 2.05 -1.45
C LYS A 24 26.13 1.26 -1.50
N LEU A 25 25.23 1.59 -2.43
CA LEU A 25 24.00 0.86 -2.61
C LEU A 25 24.17 -0.38 -3.51
N LYS A 26 25.14 -0.33 -4.45
CA LYS A 26 25.48 -1.50 -5.26
C LYS A 26 26.06 -2.62 -4.42
N GLU A 27 26.89 -2.29 -3.42
CA GLU A 27 27.49 -3.24 -2.48
C GLU A 27 26.46 -4.03 -1.66
N ARG A 28 25.24 -3.46 -1.49
CA ARG A 28 24.12 -4.11 -0.80
C ARG A 28 23.35 -5.13 -1.65
N PHE A 29 23.68 -5.26 -2.93
CA PHE A 29 23.13 -6.32 -3.75
C PHE A 29 23.97 -7.59 -3.57
N THR A 30 23.31 -8.62 -3.08
CA THR A 30 23.87 -9.97 -2.91
C THR A 30 23.04 -10.97 -3.70
N LYS A 31 23.43 -12.23 -3.69
CA LYS A 31 22.70 -13.29 -4.36
C LYS A 31 22.26 -14.34 -3.37
N THR A 32 21.04 -14.83 -3.57
CA THR A 32 20.53 -16.02 -2.88
C THR A 32 21.29 -17.28 -3.32
N GLU A 33 21.08 -18.39 -2.62
CA GLU A 33 21.59 -19.72 -3.03
C GLU A 33 21.18 -20.09 -4.46
N ASP A 34 19.98 -19.70 -4.88
CA ASP A 34 19.45 -19.89 -6.25
C ASP A 34 20.00 -18.87 -7.26
N ASN A 35 21.05 -18.11 -6.93
CA ASN A 35 21.65 -17.06 -7.77
C ASN A 35 20.70 -15.92 -8.16
N LYS A 36 19.64 -15.66 -7.37
CA LYS A 36 18.72 -14.52 -7.56
C LYS A 36 19.21 -13.30 -6.80
N GLU A 37 19.05 -12.12 -7.38
CA GLU A 37 19.41 -10.87 -6.71
C GLU A 37 18.50 -10.59 -5.51
N GLN A 38 19.11 -10.13 -4.42
CA GLN A 38 18.45 -9.62 -3.22
C GLN A 38 19.18 -8.36 -2.74
N PHE A 39 18.51 -7.52 -1.95
CA PHE A 39 19.06 -6.28 -1.42
C PHE A 39 19.14 -6.35 0.10
N VAL A 40 20.33 -6.14 0.66
CA VAL A 40 20.56 -6.14 2.10
C VAL A 40 20.06 -4.82 2.69
N LEU A 41 19.06 -4.89 3.56
CA LEU A 41 18.55 -3.75 4.32
C LEU A 41 19.42 -3.46 5.54
N VAL A 42 19.77 -4.51 6.30
CA VAL A 42 20.64 -4.44 7.48
C VAL A 42 21.54 -5.67 7.49
N TRP A 43 22.84 -5.48 7.68
CA TRP A 43 23.80 -6.56 7.80
C TRP A 43 23.65 -7.32 9.14
N ALA A 44 24.02 -8.56 9.18
CA ALA A 44 23.92 -9.42 10.36
C ALA A 44 24.65 -8.81 11.57
N ASP A 45 25.87 -8.31 11.36
CA ASP A 45 26.70 -7.67 12.38
C ASP A 45 26.11 -6.35 12.90
N GLU A 46 25.35 -5.61 12.08
CA GLU A 46 24.65 -4.39 12.48
C GLU A 46 23.36 -4.69 13.26
N SER A 47 22.67 -5.80 12.94
CA SER A 47 21.36 -6.16 13.49
C SER A 47 21.43 -6.99 14.78
N GLY A 48 22.60 -7.57 15.07
CA GLY A 48 22.78 -8.56 16.14
C GLY A 48 22.06 -9.90 15.88
N ARG A 49 21.74 -10.19 14.62
CA ARG A 49 21.17 -11.46 14.15
C ARG A 49 22.25 -12.33 13.52
N ASP A 50 21.94 -13.60 13.36
CA ASP A 50 22.85 -14.56 12.69
C ASP A 50 22.86 -14.38 11.15
N GLU A 51 21.83 -13.73 10.60
CA GLU A 51 21.63 -13.54 9.16
C GLU A 51 21.31 -12.06 8.82
N ASP A 52 21.65 -11.67 7.58
CA ASP A 52 21.32 -10.37 7.05
C ASP A 52 19.80 -10.20 6.90
N ILE A 53 19.30 -9.01 7.15
CA ILE A 53 17.92 -8.65 6.82
C ILE A 53 17.88 -8.21 5.36
N VAL A 54 17.28 -9.03 4.52
CA VAL A 54 17.26 -8.84 3.07
C VAL A 54 15.86 -8.58 2.53
N LEU A 55 15.80 -7.95 1.38
CA LEU A 55 14.60 -7.81 0.57
C LEU A 55 14.82 -8.54 -0.76
N THR A 56 13.94 -9.47 -1.07
CA THR A 56 13.98 -10.29 -2.27
C THR A 56 12.99 -9.79 -3.34
N GLN A 57 13.16 -10.26 -4.58
CA GLN A 57 12.17 -10.01 -5.64
C GLN A 57 10.80 -10.61 -5.29
N HIS A 58 10.77 -11.69 -4.52
CA HIS A 58 9.53 -12.30 -4.04
C HIS A 58 8.77 -11.35 -3.11
N ASP A 59 9.46 -10.73 -2.15
CA ASP A 59 8.86 -9.78 -1.20
C ASP A 59 8.27 -8.56 -1.92
N ILE A 60 9.00 -8.05 -2.93
CA ILE A 60 8.49 -6.96 -3.78
C ILE A 60 7.20 -7.36 -4.50
N ARG A 61 7.13 -8.59 -5.03
CA ARG A 61 5.90 -9.08 -5.68
C ARG A 61 4.74 -9.22 -4.71
N GLN A 62 4.99 -9.70 -3.48
CA GLN A 62 3.94 -9.76 -2.45
C GLN A 62 3.41 -8.35 -2.12
N LEU A 63 4.31 -7.37 -1.99
CA LEU A 63 3.92 -5.98 -1.79
C LEU A 63 3.10 -5.45 -2.97
N GLN A 64 3.51 -5.73 -4.21
CA GLN A 64 2.77 -5.33 -5.41
C GLN A 64 1.36 -5.92 -5.43
N LEU A 65 1.20 -7.21 -5.11
CA LEU A 65 -0.10 -7.87 -5.07
C LEU A 65 -1.01 -7.27 -3.98
N ALA A 66 -0.49 -7.07 -2.77
CA ALA A 66 -1.24 -6.47 -1.68
C ALA A 66 -1.66 -5.02 -2.01
N LYS A 67 -0.71 -4.22 -2.51
CA LYS A 67 -0.97 -2.86 -2.97
C LYS A 67 -1.99 -2.84 -4.10
N GLY A 68 -1.78 -3.67 -5.12
CA GLY A 68 -2.66 -3.77 -6.28
C GLY A 68 -4.11 -4.07 -5.89
N ALA A 69 -4.32 -4.97 -4.93
CA ALA A 69 -5.67 -5.29 -4.44
C ALA A 69 -6.36 -4.08 -3.78
N ILE A 70 -5.63 -3.30 -2.99
CA ILE A 70 -6.18 -2.11 -2.33
C ILE A 70 -6.46 -1.00 -3.35
N VAL A 71 -5.45 -0.68 -4.17
CA VAL A 71 -5.53 0.43 -5.13
C VAL A 71 -6.57 0.18 -6.21
N SER A 72 -6.64 -1.05 -6.74
CA SER A 72 -7.68 -1.39 -7.73
C SER A 72 -9.09 -1.27 -7.16
N GLY A 73 -9.27 -1.61 -5.86
CA GLY A 73 -10.54 -1.41 -5.17
C GLY A 73 -10.92 0.07 -5.10
N VAL A 74 -9.99 0.94 -4.73
CA VAL A 74 -10.21 2.40 -4.69
C VAL A 74 -10.54 2.94 -6.09
N MET A 75 -9.72 2.64 -7.09
CA MET A 75 -9.92 3.09 -8.48
C MET A 75 -11.26 2.62 -9.05
N MET A 76 -11.66 1.39 -8.78
CA MET A 76 -12.95 0.86 -9.22
C MET A 76 -14.12 1.61 -8.56
N LEU A 77 -14.06 1.86 -7.27
CA LEU A 77 -15.09 2.62 -6.57
C LEU A 77 -15.17 4.06 -7.09
N GLN A 78 -14.05 4.71 -7.32
CA GLN A 78 -14.00 6.03 -7.94
C GLN A 78 -14.65 6.04 -9.33
N ASN A 79 -14.36 5.04 -10.16
CA ASN A 79 -14.96 4.91 -11.49
C ASN A 79 -16.47 4.70 -11.41
N VAL A 80 -16.95 3.83 -10.54
CA VAL A 80 -18.39 3.55 -10.37
C VAL A 80 -19.13 4.77 -9.83
N MET A 81 -18.49 5.57 -8.98
CA MET A 81 -19.09 6.75 -8.35
C MET A 81 -18.85 8.05 -9.13
N ASP A 82 -18.07 8.02 -10.21
CA ASP A 82 -17.62 9.21 -10.97
C ASP A 82 -16.94 10.26 -10.07
N VAL A 83 -16.03 9.80 -9.19
CA VAL A 83 -15.27 10.62 -8.23
C VAL A 83 -13.77 10.51 -8.54
N PRO A 84 -13.22 11.43 -9.37
CA PRO A 84 -11.79 11.47 -9.61
C PRO A 84 -11.01 12.01 -8.39
N ASP A 85 -9.67 11.82 -8.39
CA ASP A 85 -8.80 12.19 -7.27
C ASP A 85 -8.98 13.66 -6.83
N GLU A 86 -9.19 14.58 -7.78
CA GLU A 86 -9.35 16.02 -7.49
C GLU A 86 -10.63 16.35 -6.70
N LYS A 87 -11.59 15.43 -6.69
CA LYS A 87 -12.82 15.57 -5.89
C LYS A 87 -12.70 14.96 -4.50
N LEU A 88 -11.62 14.19 -4.23
CA LEU A 88 -11.38 13.65 -2.90
C LEU A 88 -10.98 14.77 -1.95
N LYS A 89 -11.71 14.93 -0.86
CA LYS A 89 -11.46 15.98 0.14
C LYS A 89 -10.62 15.49 1.31
N GLU A 90 -10.77 14.22 1.65
CA GLU A 90 -10.15 13.61 2.81
C GLU A 90 -9.97 12.11 2.56
N LEU A 91 -8.87 11.56 3.06
CA LEU A 91 -8.59 10.14 3.09
C LEU A 91 -8.44 9.69 4.54
N MET A 92 -9.35 8.83 4.99
CA MET A 92 -9.32 8.30 6.35
C MET A 92 -8.71 6.90 6.37
N LEU A 93 -7.58 6.74 7.05
CA LEU A 93 -6.91 5.45 7.24
C LEU A 93 -7.35 4.84 8.57
N CYS A 94 -7.89 3.61 8.51
CA CYS A 94 -8.40 2.90 9.66
C CYS A 94 -7.71 1.56 9.84
N GLY A 95 -7.72 1.04 11.08
CA GLY A 95 -7.18 -0.27 11.41
C GLY A 95 -5.70 -0.26 11.75
N GLY A 96 -5.15 -1.46 12.05
CA GLY A 96 -3.78 -1.60 12.55
C GLY A 96 -2.70 -1.10 11.60
N PHE A 97 -2.90 -1.25 10.30
CA PHE A 97 -1.93 -0.78 9.30
C PHE A 97 -1.80 0.74 9.26
N GLY A 98 -2.90 1.48 9.45
CA GLY A 98 -2.90 2.94 9.43
C GLY A 98 -1.93 3.57 10.43
N ASN A 99 -1.70 2.93 11.58
CA ASN A 99 -0.85 3.48 12.64
C ASN A 99 0.67 3.35 12.35
N TYR A 100 1.07 2.48 11.44
CA TYR A 100 2.49 2.16 11.20
C TYR A 100 2.99 2.52 9.82
N ILE A 101 2.10 2.83 8.87
CA ILE A 101 2.49 3.18 7.50
C ILE A 101 2.86 4.67 7.46
N SER A 102 4.07 4.98 6.96
CA SER A 102 4.43 6.35 6.59
C SER A 102 3.58 6.79 5.40
N THR A 103 2.79 7.85 5.59
CA THR A 103 1.93 8.44 4.55
C THR A 103 2.72 8.83 3.31
N GLU A 104 3.89 9.49 3.50
CA GLU A 104 4.78 9.86 2.41
C GLU A 104 5.25 8.65 1.61
N SER A 105 5.62 7.55 2.30
CA SER A 105 6.03 6.31 1.65
C SER A 105 4.88 5.65 0.91
N ALA A 106 3.67 5.66 1.49
CA ALA A 106 2.48 5.08 0.91
C ALA A 106 2.05 5.81 -0.38
N VAL A 107 2.08 7.15 -0.38
CA VAL A 107 1.86 7.96 -1.58
C VAL A 107 2.94 7.68 -2.63
N LYS A 108 4.21 7.61 -2.20
CA LYS A 108 5.35 7.39 -3.11
C LYS A 108 5.32 6.05 -3.84
N ILE A 109 4.82 5.00 -3.20
CA ILE A 109 4.63 3.68 -3.84
C ILE A 109 3.27 3.56 -4.52
N LYS A 110 2.48 4.63 -4.59
CA LYS A 110 1.12 4.64 -5.15
C LYS A 110 0.16 3.67 -4.44
N LEU A 111 0.33 3.48 -3.13
CA LEU A 111 -0.63 2.77 -2.29
C LEU A 111 -1.84 3.67 -1.96
N LEU A 112 -1.59 4.96 -1.83
CA LEU A 112 -2.61 5.98 -1.59
C LEU A 112 -2.68 6.94 -2.79
N PRO A 113 -3.85 7.54 -3.07
CA PRO A 113 -3.99 8.61 -4.05
C PRO A 113 -3.02 9.75 -3.77
N ASN A 114 -2.69 10.52 -4.81
CA ASN A 114 -1.79 11.66 -4.70
C ASN A 114 -2.55 12.88 -4.13
N LEU A 115 -2.81 12.82 -2.83
CA LEU A 115 -3.45 13.89 -2.07
C LEU A 115 -2.43 14.69 -1.26
N GLU A 116 -2.81 15.90 -0.86
CA GLU A 116 -2.04 16.68 0.11
C GLU A 116 -1.96 15.89 1.43
N LEU A 117 -0.78 15.83 2.04
CA LEU A 117 -0.54 14.98 3.22
C LEU A 117 -1.41 15.36 4.43
N ASP A 118 -1.79 16.62 4.54
CA ASP A 118 -2.68 17.15 5.60
C ASP A 118 -4.14 16.73 5.45
N THR A 119 -4.54 16.23 4.26
CA THR A 119 -5.88 15.66 4.03
C THR A 119 -5.98 14.19 4.39
N ILE A 120 -4.87 13.57 4.83
CA ILE A 120 -4.83 12.16 5.21
C ILE A 120 -4.87 12.04 6.73
N THR A 121 -5.97 11.48 7.24
CA THR A 121 -6.26 11.35 8.69
C THR A 121 -6.18 9.90 9.14
N TYR A 122 -5.54 9.66 10.28
CA TYR A 122 -5.50 8.34 10.92
C TYR A 122 -6.60 8.25 12.00
N LEU A 123 -7.52 7.30 11.84
CA LEU A 123 -8.62 7.07 12.77
C LEU A 123 -8.38 5.93 13.77
N GLY A 124 -7.24 5.25 13.69
CA GLY A 124 -6.97 4.10 14.53
C GLY A 124 -7.95 2.94 14.31
N ASN A 125 -8.39 2.29 15.37
CA ASN A 125 -9.35 1.18 15.27
C ASN A 125 -10.81 1.70 15.23
N ALA A 126 -11.21 2.25 14.11
CA ALA A 126 -12.56 2.81 13.92
C ALA A 126 -13.67 1.77 14.09
N ALA A 127 -13.43 0.50 13.73
CA ALA A 127 -14.40 -0.58 13.91
C ALA A 127 -14.69 -0.84 15.40
N HIS A 128 -13.63 -0.84 16.24
CA HIS A 128 -13.79 -0.97 17.69
C HIS A 128 -14.57 0.20 18.28
N LEU A 129 -14.22 1.42 17.90
CA LEU A 129 -14.91 2.63 18.34
C LEU A 129 -16.39 2.60 17.96
N GLY A 130 -16.71 2.28 16.72
CA GLY A 130 -18.09 2.16 16.23
C GLY A 130 -18.90 1.09 16.99
N ALA A 131 -18.27 -0.06 17.30
CA ALA A 131 -18.90 -1.12 18.09
C ALA A 131 -19.19 -0.64 19.54
N GLN A 132 -18.26 0.09 20.16
CA GLN A 132 -18.50 0.67 21.50
C GLN A 132 -19.62 1.70 21.48
N MET A 133 -19.68 2.59 20.49
CA MET A 133 -20.75 3.58 20.35
C MET A 133 -22.12 2.88 20.21
N ALA A 134 -22.22 1.88 19.36
CA ALA A 134 -23.46 1.12 19.17
C ALA A 134 -23.86 0.29 20.41
N LEU A 135 -22.90 -0.14 21.24
CA LEU A 135 -23.17 -0.85 22.49
C LEU A 135 -23.74 0.07 23.57
N LEU A 136 -23.20 1.30 23.66
CA LEU A 136 -23.50 2.24 24.75
C LEU A 136 -24.67 3.17 24.45
N SER A 137 -25.11 3.29 23.20
CA SER A 137 -26.16 4.23 22.78
C SER A 137 -27.12 3.60 21.79
N GLU A 138 -28.40 3.61 22.11
CA GLU A 138 -29.47 3.21 21.17
C GLU A 138 -29.50 4.11 19.93
N LEU A 139 -29.33 5.41 20.13
CA LEU A 139 -29.28 6.39 19.03
C LEU A 139 -28.17 6.06 18.03
N GLU A 140 -26.96 5.73 18.50
CA GLU A 140 -25.83 5.37 17.62
C GLU A 140 -26.03 4.01 16.95
N ARG A 141 -26.74 3.09 17.60
CA ARG A 141 -27.12 1.80 17.01
C ARG A 141 -28.12 2.00 15.86
N ASP A 142 -29.15 2.81 16.07
CA ASP A 142 -30.12 3.13 15.03
C ASP A 142 -29.47 3.86 13.85
N ARG A 143 -28.54 4.77 14.14
CA ARG A 143 -27.72 5.46 13.13
C ARG A 143 -26.87 4.48 12.33
N ALA A 144 -26.22 3.54 12.99
CA ALA A 144 -25.42 2.49 12.32
C ALA A 144 -26.29 1.59 11.43
N GLN A 145 -27.49 1.22 11.88
CA GLN A 145 -28.45 0.44 11.06
C GLN A 145 -28.92 1.22 9.83
N LYS A 146 -29.19 2.52 9.99
CA LYS A 146 -29.53 3.38 8.87
C LYS A 146 -28.41 3.44 7.84
N ILE A 147 -27.17 3.68 8.27
CA ILE A 147 -26.00 3.69 7.38
C ILE A 147 -25.87 2.34 6.67
N ALA A 148 -25.99 1.23 7.39
CA ALA A 148 -25.89 -0.12 6.82
C ALA A 148 -26.96 -0.40 5.74
N SER A 149 -28.15 0.19 5.86
CA SER A 149 -29.22 0.06 4.88
C SER A 149 -28.98 0.88 3.58
N GLU A 150 -28.11 1.88 3.64
CA GLU A 150 -27.76 2.75 2.51
C GLU A 150 -26.51 2.26 1.77
N VAL A 151 -25.71 1.37 2.37
CA VAL A 151 -24.49 0.82 1.76
C VAL A 151 -24.82 -0.02 0.54
N GLN A 152 -24.12 0.28 -0.57
CA GLN A 152 -24.21 -0.49 -1.80
C GLN A 152 -22.97 -1.36 -1.98
N HIS A 153 -23.17 -2.64 -2.30
CA HIS A 153 -22.11 -3.58 -2.58
C HIS A 153 -21.70 -3.48 -4.06
N VAL A 154 -20.40 -3.34 -4.33
CA VAL A 154 -19.81 -3.39 -5.66
C VAL A 154 -18.99 -4.67 -5.81
N ALA A 155 -19.39 -5.57 -6.72
CA ALA A 155 -18.71 -6.83 -6.99
C ALA A 155 -17.49 -6.59 -7.89
N LEU A 156 -16.38 -6.10 -7.32
CA LEU A 156 -15.19 -5.66 -8.06
C LEU A 156 -14.65 -6.72 -9.03
N ALA A 157 -14.49 -7.95 -8.56
CA ALA A 157 -13.89 -9.04 -9.34
C ALA A 157 -14.72 -9.45 -10.58
N MET A 158 -15.99 -9.09 -10.62
CA MET A 158 -16.89 -9.37 -11.75
C MET A 158 -16.97 -8.21 -12.76
N HIS A 159 -16.34 -7.08 -12.45
CA HIS A 159 -16.35 -5.93 -13.35
C HIS A 159 -15.40 -6.15 -14.53
N PRO A 160 -15.82 -5.88 -15.78
CA PRO A 160 -15.00 -6.12 -16.98
C PRO A 160 -13.61 -5.47 -16.93
N ASP A 161 -13.51 -4.28 -16.36
CA ASP A 161 -12.27 -3.51 -16.32
C ASP A 161 -11.35 -3.87 -15.15
N PHE A 162 -11.80 -4.70 -14.21
CA PHE A 162 -11.05 -5.00 -12.98
C PHE A 162 -9.64 -5.52 -13.27
N GLN A 163 -9.50 -6.46 -14.20
CA GLN A 163 -8.22 -7.06 -14.56
C GLN A 163 -7.21 -6.02 -15.05
N ASN A 164 -7.65 -5.10 -15.91
CA ASN A 164 -6.78 -4.05 -16.45
C ASN A 164 -6.35 -3.07 -15.35
N ILE A 165 -7.30 -2.64 -14.53
CA ILE A 165 -7.04 -1.75 -13.40
C ILE A 165 -6.11 -2.42 -12.38
N PHE A 166 -6.32 -3.70 -12.08
CA PHE A 166 -5.45 -4.44 -11.16
C PHE A 166 -4.01 -4.52 -11.67
N VAL A 167 -3.80 -4.83 -12.96
CA VAL A 167 -2.46 -4.88 -13.56
C VAL A 167 -1.75 -3.53 -13.50
N GLU A 168 -2.46 -2.43 -13.80
CA GLU A 168 -1.92 -1.08 -13.64
C GLU A 168 -1.60 -0.76 -12.18
N ALA A 169 -2.45 -1.13 -11.26
CA ALA A 169 -2.27 -0.92 -9.82
C ALA A 169 -1.07 -1.67 -9.23
N LEU A 170 -0.50 -2.67 -9.90
CA LEU A 170 0.72 -3.36 -9.46
C LEU A 170 1.99 -2.51 -9.59
N LYS A 171 2.01 -1.52 -10.48
CA LYS A 171 3.16 -0.66 -10.72
C LYS A 171 3.36 0.35 -9.60
N PHE A 172 4.57 0.89 -9.49
CA PHE A 172 4.95 1.93 -8.53
C PHE A 172 5.05 3.33 -9.18
N ASP A 173 4.59 3.49 -10.38
CA ASP A 173 4.53 4.75 -11.16
C ASP A 173 3.10 5.23 -11.38
#